data_4f22210e5f8c2bdf23f42284955f9ccb
#
_entry.id   4f22210e5f8c2bdf23f42284955f9ccb
#
_cell.length_a   1.000
_cell.length_b   1.000
_cell.length_c   1.000
_cell.angle_alpha   90.00
_cell.angle_beta   90.00
_cell.angle_gamma   90.00
#
_symmetry.space_group_name_H-M   'P 1'
#
loop_
_entity.id
_entity.type
_entity.pdbx_description
1 polymer ?
#
loop_
_entity_poly.entity_id
_entity_poly.type
_entity_poly.pdbx_seq_one_letter_code
_entity_poly.pdbx_strand_id
1 'polypeptide(L)'
;MSNQLEKIKELIDRRTAARLGGGEKAIAKQHEKGKYTARERIAMLLDEGSFEEMDMFVEHRCTNFGMEKKHYPGDGVVTGCGTIDGRLVYIFAQDFTVSAGSLSETMSLKICKIMDQAMKMGAPCIGINDSGGARIQEGINALAGYAEIFQRNILASGVIPQISGIFGPCAGGAVYSPALTDFTLLMEGTSYMFLTGPKVVKTVTGEDVSQENLGGASVHSTKSGVTHFTAKTEEEGLALIRKLLSYIPQNNLEEAPYTDCTDPIDRLEDSLNDIIPDNPNKPYDMYEVIGAIVDNGEFLEIQKDYSKNIIIGFARFNGQSVGIVANQPKYLAGVLDSNASRKGARFVRFCDAFNIPIVSLVDVPGFLPGTGQEYNGVILHGAKLLYAYGEATVPKVTITLRKSYGGSHIVMSCKQLRGDMNYAWPTAEIAVMGGAGAVEVLYAREAKEQENPAQFLAEKEAEYTKLFANPYNAAKYGYIDDVIEPRNTRFRIIRALQQLQTKKLTNPAKKHGNIPL
;
A
#
# COMPACT_ATOMS: atom_id res chain seq x y z
N MET A 1 7.22 -54.46 19.73
CA MET A 1 7.59 -53.56 18.59
C MET A 1 9.08 -53.32 18.65
N SER A 2 9.73 -53.02 17.51
CA SER A 2 11.14 -52.61 17.59
C SER A 2 11.26 -51.24 18.27
N ASN A 3 12.34 -51.00 19.01
CA ASN A 3 12.64 -49.70 19.66
C ASN A 3 12.51 -48.50 18.66
N GLN A 4 12.78 -48.73 17.39
CA GLN A 4 12.61 -47.71 16.35
C GLN A 4 11.14 -47.37 16.05
N LEU A 5 10.24 -48.36 16.03
CA LEU A 5 8.81 -48.14 15.81
C LEU A 5 8.16 -47.42 17.01
N GLU A 6 8.63 -47.65 18.22
CA GLU A 6 8.18 -46.93 19.42
C GLU A 6 8.59 -45.45 19.36
N LYS A 7 9.83 -45.14 18.91
CA LYS A 7 10.29 -43.75 18.71
C LYS A 7 9.54 -43.03 17.60
N ILE A 8 9.21 -43.73 16.51
CA ILE A 8 8.38 -43.16 15.44
C ILE A 8 6.97 -42.85 15.95
N LYS A 9 6.38 -43.74 16.73
CA LYS A 9 5.08 -43.50 17.34
C LYS A 9 5.12 -42.29 18.27
N GLU A 10 6.12 -42.19 19.14
CA GLU A 10 6.32 -41.02 20.02
C GLU A 10 6.42 -39.71 19.18
N LEU A 11 7.15 -39.69 18.07
CA LEU A 11 7.23 -38.54 17.19
C LEU A 11 5.85 -38.14 16.63
N ILE A 12 5.06 -39.12 16.17
CA ILE A 12 3.72 -38.89 15.63
C ILE A 12 2.80 -38.32 16.74
N ASP A 13 2.84 -38.88 17.94
CA ASP A 13 2.03 -38.44 19.07
C ASP A 13 2.40 -37.00 19.48
N ARG A 14 3.70 -36.68 19.57
CA ARG A 14 4.20 -35.30 19.83
C ARG A 14 3.79 -34.32 18.77
N ARG A 15 3.88 -34.67 17.48
CA ARG A 15 3.43 -33.80 16.35
C ARG A 15 1.92 -33.58 16.42
N THR A 16 1.14 -34.60 16.72
CA THR A 16 -0.31 -34.48 16.86
C THR A 16 -0.67 -33.52 17.99
N ALA A 17 -0.03 -33.67 19.16
CA ALA A 17 -0.21 -32.76 20.28
C ALA A 17 0.18 -31.33 19.96
N ALA A 18 1.32 -31.11 19.30
CA ALA A 18 1.78 -29.77 18.89
C ALA A 18 0.81 -29.08 17.92
N ARG A 19 0.15 -29.84 17.04
CA ARG A 19 -0.84 -29.30 16.10
C ARG A 19 -2.12 -28.80 16.73
N LEU A 20 -2.44 -29.27 17.93
CA LEU A 20 -3.63 -28.83 18.68
C LEU A 20 -3.47 -27.45 19.34
N GLY A 21 -2.27 -26.89 19.38
CA GLY A 21 -2.02 -25.58 19.99
C GLY A 21 -2.57 -25.47 21.40
N GLY A 22 -3.59 -24.61 21.61
CA GLY A 22 -4.27 -24.46 22.90
C GLY A 22 -5.28 -25.58 23.25
N GLY A 23 -5.42 -26.61 22.38
CA GLY A 23 -6.30 -27.75 22.53
C GLY A 23 -7.69 -27.56 21.91
N GLU A 24 -8.41 -28.67 21.77
CA GLU A 24 -9.72 -28.75 21.06
C GLU A 24 -10.74 -27.71 21.53
N LYS A 25 -10.82 -27.49 22.86
CA LYS A 25 -11.75 -26.49 23.42
C LYS A 25 -11.42 -25.04 23.00
N ALA A 26 -10.13 -24.71 22.89
CA ALA A 26 -9.70 -23.40 22.49
C ALA A 26 -9.90 -23.21 20.97
N ILE A 27 -9.68 -24.26 20.18
CA ILE A 27 -9.98 -24.30 18.75
C ILE A 27 -11.48 -24.08 18.50
N ALA A 28 -12.35 -24.82 19.20
CA ALA A 28 -13.80 -24.67 19.10
C ALA A 28 -14.25 -23.24 19.40
N LYS A 29 -13.70 -22.60 20.45
CA LYS A 29 -13.95 -21.21 20.77
C LYS A 29 -13.49 -20.23 19.67
N GLN A 30 -12.43 -20.55 18.94
CA GLN A 30 -11.94 -19.75 17.80
C GLN A 30 -12.96 -19.82 16.67
N HIS A 31 -13.42 -21.03 16.33
CA HIS A 31 -14.42 -21.27 15.29
C HIS A 31 -15.80 -20.66 15.62
N GLU A 32 -16.24 -20.73 16.89
CA GLU A 32 -17.49 -20.06 17.34
C GLU A 32 -17.49 -18.54 17.06
N LYS A 33 -16.33 -17.94 16.98
CA LYS A 33 -16.16 -16.51 16.62
C LYS A 33 -16.04 -16.27 15.12
N GLY A 34 -16.21 -17.28 14.30
CA GLY A 34 -16.02 -17.21 12.84
C GLY A 34 -14.55 -17.03 12.42
N LYS A 35 -13.61 -17.49 13.25
CA LYS A 35 -12.17 -17.34 13.00
C LYS A 35 -11.50 -18.70 12.81
N TYR A 36 -10.56 -18.77 11.90
CA TYR A 36 -9.71 -19.94 11.70
C TYR A 36 -8.52 -19.97 12.66
N THR A 37 -7.94 -21.15 12.86
CA THR A 37 -6.67 -21.32 13.57
C THR A 37 -5.49 -20.86 12.71
N ALA A 38 -4.32 -20.64 13.31
CA ALA A 38 -3.10 -20.30 12.60
C ALA A 38 -2.75 -21.31 11.49
N ARG A 39 -2.93 -22.62 11.76
CA ARG A 39 -2.63 -23.68 10.80
C ARG A 39 -3.60 -23.73 9.63
N GLU A 40 -4.89 -23.52 9.88
CA GLU A 40 -5.91 -23.45 8.84
C GLU A 40 -5.66 -22.26 7.91
N ARG A 41 -5.30 -21.10 8.46
CA ARG A 41 -4.92 -19.91 7.67
C ARG A 41 -3.71 -20.18 6.78
N ILE A 42 -2.68 -20.83 7.30
CA ILE A 42 -1.48 -21.24 6.52
C ILE A 42 -1.88 -22.19 5.40
N ALA A 43 -2.70 -23.21 5.71
CA ALA A 43 -3.15 -24.20 4.72
C ALA A 43 -3.99 -23.60 3.59
N MET A 44 -4.80 -22.56 3.89
CA MET A 44 -5.58 -21.83 2.89
C MET A 44 -4.74 -20.84 2.06
N LEU A 45 -3.66 -20.31 2.64
CA LEU A 45 -2.83 -19.29 1.97
C LEU A 45 -1.82 -19.92 1.03
N LEU A 46 -1.15 -21.00 1.45
CA LEU A 46 -0.06 -21.62 0.70
C LEU A 46 -0.58 -22.65 -0.32
N ASP A 47 0.25 -22.97 -1.29
CA ASP A 47 -0.01 -24.05 -2.23
C ASP A 47 -0.07 -25.40 -1.48
N GLU A 48 -0.98 -26.27 -1.89
CA GLU A 48 -1.20 -27.55 -1.25
C GLU A 48 0.08 -28.39 -1.14
N GLY A 49 0.38 -28.89 0.05
CA GLY A 49 1.56 -29.72 0.32
C GLY A 49 2.89 -28.98 0.34
N SER A 50 2.93 -27.65 0.14
CA SER A 50 4.19 -26.88 0.08
C SER A 50 4.71 -26.44 1.45
N PHE A 51 3.91 -26.52 2.52
CA PHE A 51 4.29 -25.96 3.81
C PHE A 51 5.30 -26.83 4.57
N GLU A 52 6.47 -26.26 4.84
CA GLU A 52 7.51 -26.84 5.70
C GLU A 52 7.57 -26.07 7.01
N GLU A 53 7.04 -26.67 8.08
CA GLU A 53 7.01 -26.09 9.43
C GLU A 53 8.38 -26.15 10.10
N MET A 54 8.79 -25.03 10.69
CA MET A 54 10.03 -24.91 11.46
C MET A 54 9.70 -24.67 12.94
N ASP A 55 10.53 -25.26 13.84
CA ASP A 55 10.47 -25.05 15.28
C ASP A 55 9.14 -25.49 15.94
N MET A 56 8.50 -26.54 15.42
CA MET A 56 7.24 -27.07 15.95
C MET A 56 7.31 -27.46 17.44
N PHE A 57 8.46 -27.91 17.93
CA PHE A 57 8.66 -28.42 19.30
C PHE A 57 9.29 -27.41 20.26
N VAL A 58 9.53 -26.18 19.79
CA VAL A 58 10.10 -25.13 20.64
C VAL A 58 9.05 -24.68 21.67
N GLU A 59 9.43 -24.55 22.93
CA GLU A 59 8.58 -24.13 24.04
C GLU A 59 9.13 -22.85 24.69
N HIS A 60 8.27 -22.12 25.42
CA HIS A 60 8.69 -20.97 26.19
C HIS A 60 9.64 -21.37 27.35
N ARG A 61 10.41 -20.42 27.85
CA ARG A 61 11.38 -20.61 28.92
C ARG A 61 10.96 -19.92 30.24
N CYS A 62 9.75 -19.41 30.31
CA CYS A 62 9.23 -18.68 31.46
C CYS A 62 8.99 -19.60 32.63
N THR A 63 9.55 -19.27 33.80
CA THR A 63 9.38 -20.02 35.06
C THR A 63 8.58 -19.25 36.11
N ASN A 64 8.09 -18.04 35.76
CA ASN A 64 7.33 -17.20 36.69
C ASN A 64 5.82 -17.43 36.55
N PHE A 65 5.07 -17.10 37.63
CA PHE A 65 3.60 -17.06 37.61
C PHE A 65 2.95 -18.39 37.21
N GLY A 66 3.56 -19.54 37.52
CA GLY A 66 3.06 -20.85 37.20
C GLY A 66 3.23 -21.28 35.74
N MET A 67 4.01 -20.52 34.96
CA MET A 67 4.29 -20.86 33.56
C MET A 67 5.16 -22.11 33.43
N GLU A 68 5.97 -22.44 34.43
CA GLU A 68 6.79 -23.66 34.46
C GLU A 68 5.96 -24.97 34.38
N LYS A 69 4.65 -24.89 34.64
CA LYS A 69 3.71 -26.02 34.53
C LYS A 69 2.96 -26.05 33.19
N LYS A 70 3.18 -25.08 32.34
CA LYS A 70 2.48 -24.96 31.06
C LYS A 70 3.44 -25.24 29.91
N HIS A 71 3.14 -26.29 29.17
CA HIS A 71 3.92 -26.72 28.03
C HIS A 71 3.11 -26.49 26.75
N TYR A 72 3.58 -25.58 25.89
CA TYR A 72 2.95 -25.27 24.64
C TYR A 72 3.96 -25.46 23.51
N PRO A 73 4.02 -26.65 22.87
CA PRO A 73 4.86 -26.85 21.68
C PRO A 73 4.53 -25.82 20.59
N GLY A 74 5.57 -25.17 20.06
CA GLY A 74 5.40 -24.07 19.12
C GLY A 74 5.21 -22.70 19.75
N ASP A 75 4.94 -22.62 21.05
CA ASP A 75 4.79 -21.39 21.88
C ASP A 75 3.89 -20.31 21.25
N GLY A 76 2.75 -20.69 20.68
CA GLY A 76 1.74 -19.76 20.18
C GLY A 76 2.06 -19.10 18.84
N VAL A 77 3.03 -19.63 18.09
CA VAL A 77 3.26 -19.21 16.69
C VAL A 77 3.67 -20.40 15.83
N VAL A 78 3.04 -20.51 14.67
CA VAL A 78 3.40 -21.47 13.63
C VAL A 78 4.30 -20.74 12.63
N THR A 79 5.48 -21.29 12.37
CA THR A 79 6.52 -20.66 11.53
C THR A 79 7.03 -21.63 10.48
N GLY A 80 7.36 -21.16 9.30
CA GLY A 80 7.87 -21.99 8.23
C GLY A 80 7.98 -21.29 6.90
N CYS A 81 8.08 -22.06 5.83
CA CYS A 81 8.04 -21.58 4.46
C CYS A 81 7.14 -22.49 3.61
N GLY A 82 6.76 -21.98 2.46
CA GLY A 82 5.99 -22.71 1.45
C GLY A 82 5.95 -21.92 0.16
N THR A 83 5.05 -22.25 -0.73
CA THR A 83 4.89 -21.52 -1.98
C THR A 83 3.51 -20.89 -2.11
N ILE A 84 3.44 -19.80 -2.87
CA ILE A 84 2.23 -19.19 -3.37
C ILE A 84 2.39 -19.05 -4.88
N ASP A 85 1.54 -19.74 -5.64
CA ASP A 85 1.63 -19.83 -7.10
C ASP A 85 3.06 -20.22 -7.55
N GLY A 86 3.66 -21.22 -6.85
CA GLY A 86 4.99 -21.74 -7.08
C GLY A 86 6.14 -20.86 -6.57
N ARG A 87 5.88 -19.67 -6.05
CA ARG A 87 6.90 -18.74 -5.52
C ARG A 87 7.13 -18.96 -4.03
N LEU A 88 8.40 -19.08 -3.63
CA LEU A 88 8.79 -19.24 -2.22
C LEU A 88 8.35 -18.03 -1.38
N VAL A 89 7.74 -18.30 -0.23
CA VAL A 89 7.42 -17.30 0.79
C VAL A 89 7.77 -17.85 2.17
N TYR A 90 8.12 -16.97 3.08
CA TYR A 90 8.28 -17.28 4.49
C TYR A 90 7.09 -16.74 5.27
N ILE A 91 6.62 -17.52 6.27
CA ILE A 91 5.39 -17.20 6.98
C ILE A 91 5.55 -17.44 8.47
N PHE A 92 4.97 -16.55 9.26
CA PHE A 92 4.64 -16.81 10.67
C PHE A 92 3.17 -16.50 10.90
N ALA A 93 2.49 -17.35 11.68
CA ALA A 93 1.09 -17.17 12.05
C ALA A 93 0.93 -17.31 13.56
N GLN A 94 0.47 -16.26 14.21
CA GLN A 94 0.21 -16.27 15.66
C GLN A 94 -1.04 -17.10 15.95
N ASP A 95 -0.93 -17.99 16.93
CA ASP A 95 -2.01 -18.87 17.37
C ASP A 95 -2.68 -18.28 18.61
N PHE A 96 -3.84 -17.67 18.41
CA PHE A 96 -4.61 -17.07 19.50
C PHE A 96 -5.11 -18.10 20.53
N THR A 97 -5.16 -19.40 20.17
CA THR A 97 -5.56 -20.47 21.07
C THR A 97 -4.54 -20.70 22.19
N VAL A 98 -3.28 -20.28 21.97
CA VAL A 98 -2.19 -20.37 22.96
C VAL A 98 -1.94 -19.00 23.59
N SER A 99 -2.27 -18.85 24.87
CA SER A 99 -2.02 -17.62 25.64
C SER A 99 -2.48 -16.33 24.92
N ALA A 100 -3.62 -16.40 24.19
CA ALA A 100 -4.16 -15.32 23.35
C ALA A 100 -3.14 -14.76 22.32
N GLY A 101 -2.26 -15.60 21.79
CA GLY A 101 -1.23 -15.19 20.81
C GLY A 101 -0.23 -14.19 21.35
N SER A 102 -0.08 -14.06 22.69
CA SER A 102 0.81 -13.06 23.29
C SER A 102 2.28 -13.39 23.06
N LEU A 103 3.06 -12.37 22.68
CA LEU A 103 4.47 -12.52 22.35
C LEU A 103 5.31 -12.84 23.57
N SER A 104 6.00 -13.96 23.51
CA SER A 104 7.07 -14.39 24.43
C SER A 104 8.44 -14.12 23.82
N GLU A 105 9.50 -14.27 24.62
CA GLU A 105 10.88 -14.31 24.12
C GLU A 105 11.04 -15.39 23.04
N THR A 106 10.57 -16.60 23.32
CA THR A 106 10.71 -17.74 22.40
C THR A 106 9.92 -17.57 21.10
N MET A 107 8.68 -17.08 21.18
CA MET A 107 7.89 -16.73 20.01
C MET A 107 8.62 -15.73 19.14
N SER A 108 9.21 -14.68 19.74
CA SER A 108 9.97 -13.68 19.00
C SER A 108 11.19 -14.26 18.30
N LEU A 109 11.92 -15.16 18.94
CA LEU A 109 13.08 -15.84 18.34
C LEU A 109 12.68 -16.68 17.12
N LYS A 110 11.53 -17.36 17.18
CA LYS A 110 10.99 -18.10 16.02
C LYS A 110 10.64 -17.17 14.86
N ILE A 111 9.94 -16.07 15.13
CA ILE A 111 9.59 -15.05 14.11
C ILE A 111 10.85 -14.46 13.51
N CYS A 112 11.81 -14.04 14.34
CA CYS A 112 13.09 -13.50 13.89
C CYS A 112 13.85 -14.46 12.97
N LYS A 113 13.87 -15.75 13.33
CA LYS A 113 14.51 -16.80 12.50
C LYS A 113 13.88 -16.86 11.11
N ILE A 114 12.54 -16.80 11.02
CA ILE A 114 11.83 -16.80 9.73
C ILE A 114 12.13 -15.55 8.93
N MET A 115 12.14 -14.37 9.54
CA MET A 115 12.48 -13.12 8.87
C MET A 115 13.93 -13.12 8.38
N ASP A 116 14.88 -13.65 9.18
CA ASP A 116 16.27 -13.79 8.78
C ASP A 116 16.43 -14.75 7.59
N GLN A 117 15.67 -15.85 7.57
CA GLN A 117 15.67 -16.77 6.42
C GLN A 117 15.05 -16.12 5.17
N ALA A 118 13.94 -15.39 5.30
CA ALA A 118 13.32 -14.66 4.20
C ALA A 118 14.31 -13.68 3.55
N MET A 119 15.03 -12.90 4.35
CA MET A 119 16.06 -11.98 3.86
C MET A 119 17.24 -12.69 3.18
N LYS A 120 17.71 -13.82 3.73
CA LYS A 120 18.79 -14.60 3.13
C LYS A 120 18.42 -15.20 1.79
N MET A 121 17.16 -15.61 1.64
CA MET A 121 16.66 -16.23 0.42
C MET A 121 16.08 -15.21 -0.57
N GLY A 122 15.96 -13.93 -0.18
CA GLY A 122 15.33 -12.90 -0.99
C GLY A 122 13.88 -13.23 -1.32
N ALA A 123 13.11 -13.67 -0.32
CA ALA A 123 11.72 -14.09 -0.49
C ALA A 123 10.77 -13.26 0.38
N PRO A 124 9.51 -13.03 -0.05
CA PRO A 124 8.53 -12.32 0.74
C PRO A 124 8.32 -12.93 2.13
N CYS A 125 8.08 -12.08 3.13
CA CYS A 125 7.74 -12.47 4.49
C CYS A 125 6.30 -12.07 4.79
N ILE A 126 5.48 -13.05 5.20
CA ILE A 126 4.06 -12.86 5.50
C ILE A 126 3.82 -13.13 6.99
N GLY A 127 3.29 -12.12 7.68
CA GLY A 127 2.86 -12.24 9.06
C GLY A 127 1.33 -12.35 9.15
N ILE A 128 0.82 -13.42 9.75
CA ILE A 128 -0.59 -13.55 10.14
C ILE A 128 -0.68 -13.24 11.63
N ASN A 129 -1.24 -12.07 11.95
CA ASN A 129 -1.24 -11.50 13.28
C ASN A 129 -2.60 -11.72 13.96
N ASP A 130 -2.57 -12.30 15.17
CA ASP A 130 -3.72 -12.51 16.04
C ASP A 130 -3.21 -12.58 17.49
N SER A 131 -3.05 -11.41 18.15
CA SER A 131 -2.27 -11.28 19.38
C SER A 131 -2.85 -10.29 20.37
N GLY A 132 -2.90 -10.69 21.62
CA GLY A 132 -3.22 -9.80 22.75
C GLY A 132 -2.07 -8.87 23.18
N GLY A 133 -0.92 -8.88 22.49
CA GLY A 133 0.24 -8.05 22.83
C GLY A 133 1.37 -8.82 23.51
N ALA A 134 2.14 -8.17 24.39
CA ALA A 134 3.26 -8.77 25.10
C ALA A 134 2.77 -9.78 26.16
N ARG A 135 3.47 -10.92 26.31
CA ARG A 135 3.25 -11.87 27.40
C ARG A 135 3.77 -11.30 28.71
N ILE A 136 2.86 -10.78 29.54
CA ILE A 136 3.22 -10.01 30.74
C ILE A 136 4.01 -10.82 31.77
N GLN A 137 3.86 -12.15 31.78
CA GLN A 137 4.62 -13.06 32.68
C GLN A 137 6.13 -13.07 32.39
N GLU A 138 6.53 -12.67 31.19
CA GLU A 138 7.94 -12.62 30.76
C GLU A 138 8.56 -11.22 30.87
N GLY A 139 7.76 -10.21 31.22
CA GLY A 139 8.24 -8.86 31.49
C GLY A 139 9.03 -8.26 30.34
N ILE A 140 10.24 -7.77 30.63
CA ILE A 140 11.10 -7.10 29.65
C ILE A 140 11.53 -7.99 28.47
N ASN A 141 11.59 -9.32 28.66
CA ASN A 141 11.98 -10.25 27.59
C ASN A 141 10.98 -10.24 26.43
N ALA A 142 9.69 -10.11 26.74
CA ALA A 142 8.67 -9.94 25.70
C ALA A 142 8.83 -8.61 24.93
N LEU A 143 9.20 -7.52 25.60
CA LEU A 143 9.47 -6.23 24.94
C LEU A 143 10.75 -6.28 24.10
N ALA A 144 11.81 -6.91 24.59
CA ALA A 144 13.03 -7.14 23.83
C ALA A 144 12.73 -7.96 22.55
N GLY A 145 11.86 -8.97 22.66
CA GLY A 145 11.40 -9.73 21.50
C GLY A 145 10.71 -8.88 20.43
N TYR A 146 9.87 -7.92 20.82
CA TYR A 146 9.31 -6.97 19.87
C TYR A 146 10.37 -6.12 19.19
N ALA A 147 11.34 -5.60 19.95
CA ALA A 147 12.42 -4.80 19.40
C ALA A 147 13.25 -5.56 18.35
N GLU A 148 13.51 -6.85 18.60
CA GLU A 148 14.21 -7.73 17.66
C GLU A 148 13.41 -7.94 16.35
N ILE A 149 12.09 -8.06 16.43
CA ILE A 149 11.21 -8.16 15.25
C ILE A 149 11.22 -6.82 14.49
N PHE A 150 11.06 -5.68 15.19
CA PHE A 150 11.05 -4.36 14.54
C PHE A 150 12.36 -4.07 13.82
N GLN A 151 13.50 -4.42 14.42
CA GLN A 151 14.81 -4.26 13.77
C GLN A 151 14.86 -5.04 12.45
N ARG A 152 14.29 -6.24 12.38
CA ARG A 152 14.24 -7.03 11.15
C ARG A 152 13.26 -6.46 10.12
N ASN A 153 12.10 -5.94 10.56
CA ASN A 153 11.21 -5.21 9.65
C ASN A 153 11.93 -4.03 8.99
N ILE A 154 12.72 -3.28 9.76
CA ILE A 154 13.49 -2.13 9.26
C ILE A 154 14.56 -2.58 8.25
N LEU A 155 15.32 -3.63 8.58
CA LEU A 155 16.38 -4.14 7.70
C LEU A 155 15.81 -4.77 6.41
N ALA A 156 14.65 -5.38 6.48
CA ALA A 156 13.97 -5.99 5.34
C ALA A 156 13.24 -4.97 4.44
N SER A 157 13.00 -3.76 4.93
CA SER A 157 12.29 -2.69 4.21
C SER A 157 13.01 -2.33 2.92
N GLY A 158 12.31 -2.45 1.78
CA GLY A 158 12.88 -2.23 0.44
C GLY A 158 13.85 -3.32 -0.02
N VAL A 159 13.97 -4.44 0.69
CA VAL A 159 14.80 -5.60 0.31
C VAL A 159 13.92 -6.77 -0.11
N ILE A 160 12.97 -7.14 0.74
CA ILE A 160 11.96 -8.16 0.45
C ILE A 160 10.56 -7.60 0.75
N PRO A 161 9.52 -8.00 0.02
CA PRO A 161 8.15 -7.63 0.34
C PRO A 161 7.73 -8.17 1.71
N GLN A 162 7.11 -7.31 2.52
CA GLN A 162 6.61 -7.64 3.83
C GLN A 162 5.10 -7.40 3.89
N ILE A 163 4.30 -8.42 4.21
CA ILE A 163 2.85 -8.35 4.24
C ILE A 163 2.34 -8.77 5.62
N SER A 164 1.48 -7.97 6.21
CA SER A 164 0.84 -8.25 7.50
C SER A 164 -0.66 -8.39 7.35
N GLY A 165 -1.19 -9.59 7.54
CA GLY A 165 -2.61 -9.84 7.70
C GLY A 165 -2.99 -9.81 9.18
N ILE A 166 -4.02 -9.01 9.52
CA ILE A 166 -4.55 -8.90 10.88
C ILE A 166 -5.86 -9.68 10.95
N PHE A 167 -5.81 -10.86 11.56
CA PHE A 167 -6.91 -11.82 11.61
C PHE A 167 -7.57 -11.91 12.98
N GLY A 168 -7.27 -10.96 13.85
CA GLY A 168 -7.83 -10.84 15.18
C GLY A 168 -7.33 -9.59 15.89
N PRO A 169 -7.37 -9.55 17.22
CA PRO A 169 -6.76 -8.47 17.98
C PRO A 169 -5.27 -8.31 17.66
N CYS A 170 -4.82 -7.08 17.55
CA CYS A 170 -3.42 -6.71 17.45
C CYS A 170 -3.21 -5.47 18.33
N ALA A 171 -2.74 -5.68 19.57
CA ALA A 171 -2.75 -4.64 20.60
C ALA A 171 -1.36 -4.36 21.16
N GLY A 172 -1.14 -3.12 21.62
CA GLY A 172 0.11 -2.69 22.23
C GLY A 172 1.29 -2.77 21.27
N GLY A 173 2.40 -3.38 21.70
CA GLY A 173 3.60 -3.54 20.87
C GLY A 173 3.36 -4.29 19.56
N ALA A 174 2.34 -5.13 19.49
CA ALA A 174 2.02 -5.93 18.31
C ALA A 174 1.66 -5.08 17.07
N VAL A 175 1.21 -3.84 17.22
CA VAL A 175 0.78 -3.00 16.09
C VAL A 175 1.93 -2.41 15.29
N TYR A 176 3.13 -2.28 15.89
CA TYR A 176 4.23 -1.60 15.22
C TYR A 176 4.87 -2.45 14.12
N SER A 177 5.00 -3.76 14.32
CA SER A 177 5.52 -4.63 13.24
C SER A 177 4.65 -4.53 11.97
N PRO A 178 3.31 -4.69 12.00
CA PRO A 178 2.46 -4.45 10.84
C PRO A 178 2.60 -3.04 10.24
N ALA A 179 2.72 -2.01 11.09
CA ALA A 179 2.88 -0.62 10.61
C ALA A 179 4.23 -0.38 9.89
N LEU A 180 5.26 -1.19 10.17
CA LEU A 180 6.56 -1.16 9.52
C LEU A 180 6.60 -1.97 8.21
N THR A 181 5.65 -2.88 7.99
CA THR A 181 5.57 -3.69 6.77
C THR A 181 5.02 -2.89 5.58
N ASP A 182 5.17 -3.41 4.37
CA ASP A 182 4.76 -2.71 3.15
C ASP A 182 3.24 -2.63 3.02
N PHE A 183 2.55 -3.73 3.35
CA PHE A 183 1.10 -3.82 3.25
C PHE A 183 0.48 -4.43 4.50
N THR A 184 -0.64 -3.84 4.92
CA THR A 184 -1.49 -4.34 6.00
C THR A 184 -2.90 -4.62 5.49
N LEU A 185 -3.48 -5.71 5.97
CA LEU A 185 -4.83 -6.16 5.65
C LEU A 185 -5.58 -6.41 6.96
N LEU A 186 -6.80 -5.90 7.11
CA LEU A 186 -7.67 -6.12 8.27
C LEU A 186 -8.97 -6.81 7.89
N MET A 187 -9.42 -7.75 8.74
CA MET A 187 -10.74 -8.38 8.63
C MET A 187 -11.81 -7.49 9.29
N GLU A 188 -12.90 -7.24 8.60
CA GLU A 188 -14.03 -6.47 9.14
C GLU A 188 -14.67 -7.21 10.33
N GLY A 189 -14.93 -6.49 11.43
CA GLY A 189 -15.64 -7.01 12.60
C GLY A 189 -14.87 -7.99 13.50
N THR A 190 -13.72 -8.50 13.08
CA THR A 190 -12.92 -9.45 13.86
C THR A 190 -11.49 -8.98 14.14
N SER A 191 -10.99 -8.01 13.39
CA SER A 191 -9.64 -7.48 13.51
C SER A 191 -9.60 -6.09 14.10
N TYR A 192 -8.69 -5.86 15.01
CA TYR A 192 -8.52 -4.57 15.68
C TYR A 192 -7.04 -4.26 15.85
N MET A 193 -6.65 -3.02 15.57
CA MET A 193 -5.31 -2.48 15.85
C MET A 193 -5.43 -1.24 16.73
N PHE A 194 -4.79 -1.26 17.91
CA PHE A 194 -4.70 -0.08 18.78
C PHE A 194 -3.52 -0.20 19.76
N LEU A 195 -2.93 0.92 20.14
CA LEU A 195 -1.85 0.94 21.12
C LEU A 195 -2.34 0.50 22.50
N THR A 196 -3.49 1.04 22.92
CA THR A 196 -4.13 0.71 24.18
C THR A 196 -5.61 0.41 23.95
N GLY A 197 -6.12 -0.62 24.59
CA GLY A 197 -7.51 -1.03 24.44
C GLY A 197 -8.50 -0.06 25.10
N PRO A 198 -9.81 -0.21 24.80
CA PRO A 198 -10.88 0.71 25.28
C PRO A 198 -10.89 0.94 26.79
N LYS A 199 -10.58 -0.09 27.60
CA LYS A 199 -10.53 0.05 29.07
C LYS A 199 -9.47 1.04 29.54
N VAL A 200 -8.29 1.02 28.93
CA VAL A 200 -7.19 1.95 29.26
C VAL A 200 -7.54 3.36 28.77
N VAL A 201 -8.08 3.47 27.56
CA VAL A 201 -8.57 4.75 27.01
C VAL A 201 -9.57 5.38 27.99
N LYS A 202 -10.58 4.63 28.42
CA LYS A 202 -11.59 5.11 29.38
C LYS A 202 -10.97 5.57 30.70
N THR A 203 -10.00 4.80 31.21
CA THR A 203 -9.33 5.14 32.49
C THR A 203 -8.49 6.41 32.40
N VAL A 204 -7.79 6.61 31.28
CA VAL A 204 -6.82 7.71 31.13
C VAL A 204 -7.46 9.00 30.60
N THR A 205 -8.36 8.87 29.62
CA THR A 205 -8.95 10.03 28.91
C THR A 205 -10.41 10.27 29.28
N GLY A 206 -11.08 9.32 29.93
CA GLY A 206 -12.52 9.36 30.20
C GLY A 206 -13.39 8.99 28.98
N GLU A 207 -12.80 8.74 27.81
CA GLU A 207 -13.52 8.42 26.58
C GLU A 207 -14.06 6.98 26.61
N ASP A 208 -15.35 6.82 26.35
CA ASP A 208 -16.02 5.51 26.22
C ASP A 208 -16.12 5.15 24.73
N VAL A 209 -15.34 4.18 24.30
CA VAL A 209 -15.20 3.79 22.89
C VAL A 209 -15.19 2.27 22.75
N SER A 210 -15.86 1.73 21.71
CA SER A 210 -15.79 0.30 21.38
C SER A 210 -14.46 -0.07 20.70
N GLN A 211 -14.09 -1.35 20.69
CA GLN A 211 -12.91 -1.81 19.95
C GLN A 211 -13.00 -1.46 18.47
N GLU A 212 -14.18 -1.63 17.86
CA GLU A 212 -14.42 -1.33 16.44
C GLU A 212 -14.22 0.18 16.15
N ASN A 213 -14.78 1.05 16.99
CA ASN A 213 -14.66 2.49 16.79
C ASN A 213 -13.28 3.04 17.17
N LEU A 214 -12.51 2.34 18.00
CA LEU A 214 -11.14 2.73 18.35
C LEU A 214 -10.13 2.32 17.27
N GLY A 215 -10.22 1.10 16.77
CA GLY A 215 -9.19 0.55 15.88
C GLY A 215 -9.66 -0.60 15.00
N GLY A 216 -10.93 -0.64 14.62
CA GLY A 216 -11.45 -1.61 13.66
C GLY A 216 -11.04 -1.31 12.21
N ALA A 217 -11.36 -2.24 11.32
CA ALA A 217 -11.02 -2.15 9.90
C ALA A 217 -11.51 -0.83 9.26
N SER A 218 -12.74 -0.41 9.55
CA SER A 218 -13.31 0.84 9.04
C SER A 218 -12.52 2.09 9.49
N VAL A 219 -12.06 2.14 10.73
CA VAL A 219 -11.25 3.27 11.24
C VAL A 219 -9.93 3.36 10.50
N HIS A 220 -9.24 2.24 10.35
CA HIS A 220 -7.91 2.24 9.73
C HIS A 220 -7.95 2.35 8.20
N SER A 221 -9.05 1.96 7.56
CA SER A 221 -9.23 2.15 6.12
C SER A 221 -9.71 3.54 5.71
N THR A 222 -10.39 4.30 6.62
CA THR A 222 -10.98 5.60 6.24
C THR A 222 -10.34 6.80 6.92
N LYS A 223 -9.86 6.65 8.17
CA LYS A 223 -9.37 7.77 8.99
C LYS A 223 -7.85 7.80 9.13
N SER A 224 -7.23 6.69 9.55
CA SER A 224 -5.79 6.67 9.81
C SER A 224 -4.94 6.32 8.59
N GLY A 225 -5.49 5.57 7.63
CA GLY A 225 -4.76 5.09 6.47
C GLY A 225 -3.71 4.00 6.79
N VAL A 226 -3.77 3.39 7.97
CA VAL A 226 -2.83 2.32 8.36
C VAL A 226 -3.08 1.07 7.55
N THR A 227 -4.34 0.71 7.29
CA THR A 227 -4.65 -0.48 6.49
C THR A 227 -4.71 -0.17 5.00
N HIS A 228 -4.15 -1.09 4.22
CA HIS A 228 -4.11 -1.02 2.76
C HIS A 228 -5.29 -1.75 2.12
N PHE A 229 -5.75 -2.83 2.78
CA PHE A 229 -6.88 -3.65 2.33
C PHE A 229 -7.78 -4.02 3.49
N THR A 230 -9.07 -4.17 3.21
CA THR A 230 -10.04 -4.79 4.12
C THR A 230 -10.70 -5.96 3.44
N ALA A 231 -11.11 -6.96 4.20
CA ALA A 231 -11.86 -8.10 3.71
C ALA A 231 -12.98 -8.49 4.69
N LYS A 232 -14.06 -9.03 4.18
CA LYS A 232 -15.19 -9.44 5.00
C LYS A 232 -14.99 -10.80 5.65
N THR A 233 -14.26 -11.66 4.97
CA THR A 233 -13.95 -13.02 5.46
C THR A 233 -12.45 -13.28 5.43
N GLU A 234 -11.99 -14.25 6.22
CA GLU A 234 -10.58 -14.62 6.25
C GLU A 234 -10.11 -15.19 4.91
N GLU A 235 -10.97 -15.91 4.18
CA GLU A 235 -10.69 -16.45 2.86
C GLU A 235 -10.47 -15.34 1.81
N GLU A 236 -11.34 -14.32 1.82
CA GLU A 236 -11.15 -13.14 0.96
C GLU A 236 -9.82 -12.46 1.26
N GLY A 237 -9.48 -12.31 2.55
CA GLY A 237 -8.23 -11.71 2.97
C GLY A 237 -7.01 -12.49 2.52
N LEU A 238 -7.02 -13.80 2.64
CA LEU A 238 -5.94 -14.68 2.18
C LEU A 238 -5.82 -14.68 0.65
N ALA A 239 -6.94 -14.66 -0.06
CA ALA A 239 -6.96 -14.52 -1.52
C ALA A 239 -6.39 -13.16 -1.98
N LEU A 240 -6.67 -12.07 -1.25
CA LEU A 240 -6.09 -10.75 -1.53
C LEU A 240 -4.56 -10.74 -1.34
N ILE A 241 -4.02 -11.45 -0.33
CA ILE A 241 -2.57 -11.59 -0.17
C ILE A 241 -1.96 -12.31 -1.39
N ARG A 242 -2.56 -13.40 -1.86
CA ARG A 242 -2.13 -14.10 -3.08
C ARG A 242 -2.17 -13.18 -4.29
N LYS A 243 -3.29 -12.47 -4.47
CA LYS A 243 -3.46 -11.52 -5.59
C LYS A 243 -2.42 -10.39 -5.53
N LEU A 244 -2.15 -9.81 -4.37
CA LEU A 244 -1.12 -8.79 -4.19
C LEU A 244 0.25 -9.30 -4.61
N LEU A 245 0.64 -10.50 -4.15
CA LEU A 245 1.92 -11.11 -4.51
C LEU A 245 2.09 -11.31 -6.00
N SER A 246 1.02 -11.51 -6.77
CA SER A 246 1.11 -11.66 -8.23
C SER A 246 1.56 -10.38 -8.95
N TYR A 247 1.46 -9.21 -8.31
CA TYR A 247 1.87 -7.92 -8.88
C TYR A 247 3.27 -7.46 -8.47
N ILE A 248 3.85 -8.05 -7.43
CA ILE A 248 5.13 -7.61 -6.86
C ILE A 248 6.23 -8.66 -7.07
N PRO A 249 7.50 -8.24 -7.26
CA PRO A 249 8.60 -9.18 -7.46
C PRO A 249 8.92 -9.96 -6.18
N GLN A 250 9.80 -10.94 -6.28
CA GLN A 250 10.27 -11.75 -5.17
C GLN A 250 11.09 -10.93 -4.16
N ASN A 251 11.89 -10.00 -4.67
CA ASN A 251 12.75 -9.11 -3.90
C ASN A 251 13.18 -7.90 -4.76
N ASN A 252 13.96 -7.01 -4.20
CA ASN A 252 14.42 -5.78 -4.84
C ASN A 252 15.46 -5.97 -5.97
N LEU A 253 15.93 -7.18 -6.20
CA LEU A 253 16.87 -7.49 -7.30
C LEU A 253 16.15 -7.99 -8.55
N GLU A 254 14.87 -8.33 -8.44
CA GLU A 254 14.07 -8.82 -9.56
C GLU A 254 13.25 -7.67 -10.18
N GLU A 255 12.94 -7.85 -11.46
CA GLU A 255 12.06 -6.94 -12.20
C GLU A 255 10.58 -7.17 -11.84
N ALA A 256 9.74 -6.19 -12.17
CA ALA A 256 8.29 -6.29 -11.98
C ALA A 256 7.73 -7.55 -12.68
N PRO A 257 6.82 -8.30 -12.03
CA PRO A 257 6.28 -9.54 -12.59
C PRO A 257 5.61 -9.33 -13.94
N TYR A 258 5.77 -10.32 -14.79
CA TYR A 258 5.13 -10.41 -16.09
C TYR A 258 4.19 -11.62 -16.14
N THR A 259 3.03 -11.45 -16.76
CA THR A 259 2.08 -12.54 -17.05
C THR A 259 1.66 -12.48 -18.51
N ASP A 260 1.35 -13.63 -19.09
CA ASP A 260 0.83 -13.67 -20.45
C ASP A 260 -0.44 -12.81 -20.56
N CYS A 261 -0.49 -11.98 -21.61
CA CYS A 261 -1.59 -11.06 -21.84
C CYS A 261 -2.23 -11.35 -23.19
N THR A 262 -3.55 -11.53 -23.19
CA THR A 262 -4.35 -11.72 -24.41
C THR A 262 -5.03 -10.44 -24.89
N ASP A 263 -4.99 -9.36 -24.10
CA ASP A 263 -5.56 -8.06 -24.43
C ASP A 263 -4.65 -7.36 -25.47
N PRO A 264 -5.15 -7.01 -26.66
CA PRO A 264 -4.30 -6.47 -27.73
C PRO A 264 -3.53 -5.20 -27.32
N ILE A 265 -2.27 -5.13 -27.75
CA ILE A 265 -1.41 -3.96 -27.49
C ILE A 265 -1.97 -2.71 -28.17
N ASP A 266 -2.48 -2.86 -29.37
CA ASP A 266 -2.99 -1.79 -30.25
C ASP A 266 -4.49 -1.54 -30.10
N ARG A 267 -5.12 -2.08 -29.06
CA ARG A 267 -6.52 -1.83 -28.74
C ARG A 267 -6.74 -0.33 -28.51
N LEU A 268 -7.67 0.23 -29.26
CA LEU A 268 -8.12 1.62 -29.14
C LEU A 268 -9.38 1.68 -28.27
N GLU A 269 -9.48 2.72 -27.46
CA GLU A 269 -10.62 2.98 -26.57
C GLU A 269 -11.33 4.28 -26.94
N ASP A 270 -12.23 4.23 -27.89
CA ASP A 270 -12.95 5.41 -28.39
C ASP A 270 -13.75 6.14 -27.30
N SER A 271 -14.20 5.42 -26.25
CA SER A 271 -14.89 6.01 -25.10
C SER A 271 -14.07 7.09 -24.37
N LEU A 272 -12.74 7.03 -24.46
CA LEU A 272 -11.87 8.02 -23.84
C LEU A 272 -11.89 9.39 -24.55
N ASN A 273 -12.27 9.44 -25.83
CA ASN A 273 -12.34 10.68 -26.57
C ASN A 273 -13.40 11.65 -26.03
N ASP A 274 -14.45 11.11 -25.42
CA ASP A 274 -15.59 11.89 -24.92
C ASP A 274 -15.72 11.88 -23.38
N ILE A 275 -14.75 11.28 -22.67
CA ILE A 275 -14.86 11.11 -21.20
C ILE A 275 -14.67 12.43 -20.43
N ILE A 276 -13.91 13.37 -20.99
CA ILE A 276 -13.68 14.67 -20.34
C ILE A 276 -14.87 15.58 -20.68
N PRO A 277 -15.64 16.04 -19.67
CA PRO A 277 -16.75 16.95 -19.91
C PRO A 277 -16.29 18.31 -20.46
N ASP A 278 -17.08 18.91 -21.39
CA ASP A 278 -16.84 20.27 -21.89
C ASP A 278 -16.84 21.33 -20.79
N ASN A 279 -17.67 21.12 -19.76
CA ASN A 279 -17.68 22.00 -18.59
C ASN A 279 -16.49 21.63 -17.68
N PRO A 280 -15.50 22.53 -17.50
CA PRO A 280 -14.29 22.25 -16.70
C PRO A 280 -14.57 22.02 -15.21
N ASN A 281 -15.76 22.39 -14.73
CA ASN A 281 -16.17 22.18 -13.34
C ASN A 281 -16.96 20.87 -13.14
N LYS A 282 -17.35 20.18 -14.20
CA LYS A 282 -18.01 18.88 -14.11
C LYS A 282 -16.96 17.79 -13.91
N PRO A 283 -17.07 16.98 -12.82
CA PRO A 283 -16.17 15.85 -12.61
C PRO A 283 -16.50 14.68 -13.53
N TYR A 284 -15.50 13.86 -13.80
CA TYR A 284 -15.62 12.53 -14.40
C TYR A 284 -14.97 11.50 -13.46
N ASP A 285 -15.14 10.22 -13.77
CA ASP A 285 -14.61 9.13 -12.95
C ASP A 285 -13.28 8.61 -13.49
N MET A 286 -12.20 8.81 -12.75
CA MET A 286 -10.88 8.30 -13.15
C MET A 286 -10.82 6.76 -13.21
N TYR A 287 -11.70 6.04 -12.50
CA TYR A 287 -11.78 4.58 -12.62
C TYR A 287 -12.21 4.13 -14.02
N GLU A 288 -13.03 4.90 -14.72
CA GLU A 288 -13.41 4.59 -16.10
C GLU A 288 -12.20 4.68 -17.02
N VAL A 289 -11.34 5.69 -16.83
CA VAL A 289 -10.07 5.81 -17.57
C VAL A 289 -9.14 4.65 -17.25
N ILE A 290 -8.91 4.35 -15.96
CA ILE A 290 -8.03 3.25 -15.55
C ILE A 290 -8.52 1.94 -16.14
N GLY A 291 -9.81 1.60 -15.98
CA GLY A 291 -10.39 0.35 -16.50
C GLY A 291 -10.28 0.22 -18.02
N ALA A 292 -10.38 1.34 -18.76
CA ALA A 292 -10.28 1.36 -20.21
C ALA A 292 -8.85 1.09 -20.73
N ILE A 293 -7.81 1.48 -19.99
CA ILE A 293 -6.42 1.41 -20.48
C ILE A 293 -5.61 0.20 -19.99
N VAL A 294 -5.98 -0.39 -18.83
CA VAL A 294 -5.23 -1.51 -18.26
C VAL A 294 -5.63 -2.84 -18.90
N ASP A 295 -4.80 -3.87 -18.75
CA ASP A 295 -5.08 -5.21 -19.25
C ASP A 295 -6.36 -5.76 -18.65
N ASN A 296 -7.30 -6.18 -19.50
CA ASN A 296 -8.60 -6.77 -19.14
C ASN A 296 -9.43 -5.93 -18.15
N GLY A 297 -9.13 -4.64 -17.99
CA GLY A 297 -9.78 -3.77 -17.00
C GLY A 297 -9.44 -4.09 -15.55
N GLU A 298 -8.40 -4.91 -15.29
CA GLU A 298 -8.04 -5.35 -13.94
C GLU A 298 -7.18 -4.31 -13.21
N PHE A 299 -7.68 -3.87 -12.06
CA PHE A 299 -6.99 -2.94 -11.18
C PHE A 299 -7.09 -3.39 -9.73
N LEU A 300 -5.95 -3.56 -9.06
CA LEU A 300 -5.86 -3.83 -7.62
C LEU A 300 -5.62 -2.53 -6.87
N GLU A 301 -6.68 -1.88 -6.43
CA GLU A 301 -6.60 -0.63 -5.69
C GLU A 301 -6.11 -0.84 -4.26
N ILE A 302 -5.25 0.08 -3.80
CA ILE A 302 -4.70 0.12 -2.45
C ILE A 302 -5.28 1.32 -1.71
N GLN A 303 -5.66 1.14 -0.42
CA GLN A 303 -6.26 2.20 0.40
C GLN A 303 -7.47 2.88 -0.27
N LYS A 304 -8.35 2.09 -0.85
CA LYS A 304 -9.53 2.53 -1.61
C LYS A 304 -10.37 3.58 -0.87
N ASP A 305 -10.54 3.41 0.43
CA ASP A 305 -11.42 4.26 1.25
C ASP A 305 -10.69 5.41 1.97
N TYR A 306 -9.36 5.46 1.87
CA TYR A 306 -8.55 6.52 2.44
C TYR A 306 -8.16 7.54 1.37
N SER A 307 -8.37 8.84 1.67
CA SER A 307 -7.97 9.94 0.75
C SER A 307 -8.36 9.67 -0.71
N LYS A 308 -9.67 9.62 -0.97
CA LYS A 308 -10.26 9.20 -2.26
C LYS A 308 -9.96 10.15 -3.42
N ASN A 309 -9.42 11.33 -3.14
CA ASN A 309 -8.97 12.31 -4.13
C ASN A 309 -7.69 11.89 -4.88
N ILE A 310 -7.00 10.86 -4.40
CA ILE A 310 -5.91 10.17 -5.12
C ILE A 310 -6.15 8.65 -5.12
N ILE A 311 -5.96 8.04 -6.28
CA ILE A 311 -6.06 6.58 -6.50
C ILE A 311 -4.66 6.04 -6.62
N ILE A 312 -4.35 4.95 -5.90
CA ILE A 312 -3.13 4.18 -6.04
C ILE A 312 -3.44 2.70 -6.15
N GLY A 313 -2.66 1.97 -6.90
CA GLY A 313 -2.83 0.51 -7.01
C GLY A 313 -1.99 -0.11 -8.11
N PHE A 314 -2.11 -1.41 -8.25
CA PHE A 314 -1.40 -2.18 -9.26
C PHE A 314 -2.32 -2.55 -10.42
N ALA A 315 -1.75 -2.52 -11.61
CA ALA A 315 -2.36 -3.00 -12.84
C ALA A 315 -1.32 -3.68 -13.73
N ARG A 316 -1.73 -4.10 -14.92
CA ARG A 316 -0.80 -4.59 -15.94
C ARG A 316 -1.00 -3.87 -17.26
N PHE A 317 0.11 -3.69 -17.99
CA PHE A 317 0.12 -3.26 -19.38
C PHE A 317 0.92 -4.26 -20.20
N ASN A 318 0.25 -4.94 -21.12
CA ASN A 318 0.83 -6.04 -21.90
C ASN A 318 1.53 -7.08 -21.02
N GLY A 319 0.86 -7.46 -19.91
CA GLY A 319 1.34 -8.43 -18.94
C GLY A 319 2.31 -7.89 -17.88
N GLN A 320 2.97 -6.76 -18.11
CA GLN A 320 3.91 -6.17 -17.16
C GLN A 320 3.19 -5.49 -15.99
N SER A 321 3.55 -5.85 -14.78
CA SER A 321 3.04 -5.19 -13.58
C SER A 321 3.53 -3.75 -13.49
N VAL A 322 2.62 -2.82 -13.15
CA VAL A 322 2.90 -1.39 -12.96
C VAL A 322 2.15 -0.85 -11.75
N GLY A 323 2.68 0.22 -11.14
CA GLY A 323 1.97 1.04 -10.17
C GLY A 323 1.23 2.18 -10.86
N ILE A 324 -0.05 2.37 -10.54
CA ILE A 324 -0.84 3.51 -10.99
C ILE A 324 -0.99 4.52 -9.86
N VAL A 325 -0.75 5.80 -10.17
CA VAL A 325 -1.04 6.95 -9.30
C VAL A 325 -1.89 7.92 -10.09
N ALA A 326 -3.13 8.17 -9.66
CA ALA A 326 -4.07 8.98 -10.41
C ALA A 326 -4.84 9.95 -9.51
N ASN A 327 -5.11 11.17 -9.99
CA ASN A 327 -6.03 12.07 -9.31
C ASN A 327 -7.48 11.65 -9.59
N GLN A 328 -8.37 11.75 -8.59
CA GLN A 328 -9.79 11.43 -8.76
C GLN A 328 -10.65 12.69 -8.70
N PRO A 329 -11.08 13.23 -9.85
CA PRO A 329 -11.86 14.49 -9.90
C PRO A 329 -13.20 14.44 -9.16
N LYS A 330 -13.79 13.27 -8.97
CA LYS A 330 -15.03 13.10 -8.19
C LYS A 330 -14.89 13.44 -6.70
N TYR A 331 -13.66 13.41 -6.18
CA TYR A 331 -13.39 13.73 -4.77
C TYR A 331 -12.48 14.94 -4.68
N LEU A 332 -12.96 16.01 -4.04
CA LEU A 332 -12.23 17.26 -3.88
C LEU A 332 -11.62 17.78 -5.20
N ALA A 333 -12.31 17.57 -6.33
CA ALA A 333 -11.83 17.92 -7.67
C ALA A 333 -10.42 17.37 -8.02
N GLY A 334 -9.95 16.32 -7.35
CA GLY A 334 -8.62 15.76 -7.56
C GLY A 334 -7.45 16.55 -6.94
N VAL A 335 -7.73 17.55 -6.08
CA VAL A 335 -6.67 18.31 -5.39
C VAL A 335 -5.80 17.42 -4.52
N LEU A 336 -4.55 17.81 -4.29
CA LEU A 336 -3.69 17.16 -3.30
C LEU A 336 -3.89 17.79 -1.92
N ASP A 337 -4.17 16.97 -0.93
CA ASP A 337 -4.13 17.34 0.48
C ASP A 337 -2.99 16.60 1.20
N SER A 338 -2.84 16.82 2.49
CA SER A 338 -1.81 16.15 3.30
C SER A 338 -1.90 14.63 3.23
N ASN A 339 -3.11 14.08 3.25
CA ASN A 339 -3.32 12.63 3.23
C ASN A 339 -3.08 12.02 1.85
N ALA A 340 -3.55 12.67 0.77
CA ALA A 340 -3.27 12.25 -0.61
C ALA A 340 -1.76 12.22 -0.89
N SER A 341 -1.05 13.24 -0.43
CA SER A 341 0.39 13.35 -0.58
C SER A 341 1.14 12.21 0.15
N ARG A 342 0.73 11.87 1.37
CA ARG A 342 1.29 10.74 2.13
C ARG A 342 1.00 9.40 1.47
N LYS A 343 -0.26 9.18 1.05
CA LYS A 343 -0.71 7.97 0.35
C LYS A 343 0.09 7.74 -0.93
N GLY A 344 0.16 8.75 -1.80
CA GLY A 344 0.92 8.68 -3.06
C GLY A 344 2.42 8.49 -2.84
N ALA A 345 3.03 9.24 -1.91
CA ALA A 345 4.46 9.18 -1.65
C ALA A 345 4.91 7.78 -1.20
N ARG A 346 4.19 7.16 -0.27
CA ARG A 346 4.52 5.81 0.21
C ARG A 346 4.43 4.78 -0.92
N PHE A 347 3.40 4.86 -1.75
CA PHE A 347 3.22 3.94 -2.87
C PHE A 347 4.29 4.10 -3.95
N VAL A 348 4.62 5.34 -4.34
CA VAL A 348 5.72 5.62 -5.29
C VAL A 348 7.04 5.06 -4.78
N ARG A 349 7.36 5.22 -3.49
CA ARG A 349 8.58 4.66 -2.89
C ARG A 349 8.57 3.14 -2.88
N PHE A 350 7.43 2.51 -2.63
CA PHE A 350 7.31 1.05 -2.73
C PHE A 350 7.59 0.58 -4.16
N CYS A 351 6.96 1.20 -5.16
CA CYS A 351 7.19 0.85 -6.55
C CYS A 351 8.67 0.99 -6.95
N ASP A 352 9.32 2.08 -6.53
CA ASP A 352 10.74 2.30 -6.81
C ASP A 352 11.64 1.28 -6.11
N ALA A 353 11.36 0.94 -4.85
CA ALA A 353 12.13 -0.05 -4.09
C ALA A 353 12.07 -1.46 -4.72
N PHE A 354 10.99 -1.77 -5.42
CA PHE A 354 10.75 -3.09 -6.00
C PHE A 354 10.67 -3.09 -7.53
N ASN A 355 11.36 -2.18 -8.20
CA ASN A 355 11.52 -2.12 -9.66
C ASN A 355 10.19 -2.11 -10.45
N ILE A 356 9.10 -1.60 -9.87
CA ILE A 356 7.79 -1.54 -10.50
C ILE A 356 7.65 -0.19 -11.21
N PRO A 357 7.49 -0.16 -12.54
CA PRO A 357 7.27 1.07 -13.29
C PRO A 357 6.01 1.81 -12.81
N ILE A 358 6.00 3.14 -12.94
CA ILE A 358 4.91 3.98 -12.46
C ILE A 358 4.22 4.67 -13.64
N VAL A 359 2.89 4.55 -13.69
CA VAL A 359 2.03 5.29 -14.60
C VAL A 359 1.22 6.30 -13.80
N SER A 360 1.38 7.59 -14.12
CA SER A 360 0.68 8.69 -13.45
C SER A 360 -0.39 9.26 -14.38
N LEU A 361 -1.65 9.33 -13.91
CA LEU A 361 -2.77 9.94 -14.62
C LEU A 361 -3.15 11.23 -13.90
N VAL A 362 -2.95 12.37 -14.57
CA VAL A 362 -2.96 13.68 -13.92
C VAL A 362 -4.20 14.48 -14.31
N ASP A 363 -4.98 14.84 -13.31
CA ASP A 363 -6.00 15.89 -13.36
C ASP A 363 -6.07 16.55 -11.98
N VAL A 364 -5.20 17.55 -11.77
CA VAL A 364 -4.95 18.16 -10.47
C VAL A 364 -4.98 19.68 -10.54
N PRO A 365 -5.98 20.36 -9.93
CA PRO A 365 -6.08 21.82 -9.96
C PRO A 365 -5.16 22.52 -8.95
N GLY A 366 -4.51 21.79 -8.05
CA GLY A 366 -3.64 22.38 -7.03
C GLY A 366 -3.52 21.54 -5.77
N PHE A 367 -2.87 22.11 -4.76
CA PHE A 367 -2.98 21.67 -3.38
C PHE A 367 -4.22 22.27 -2.73
N LEU A 368 -4.85 21.54 -1.80
CA LEU A 368 -6.03 22.02 -1.08
C LEU A 368 -5.64 23.21 -0.17
N PRO A 369 -6.21 24.40 -0.38
CA PRO A 369 -5.90 25.56 0.43
C PRO A 369 -6.64 25.53 1.78
N GLY A 370 -6.19 26.37 2.70
CA GLY A 370 -6.88 26.65 3.96
C GLY A 370 -6.06 26.30 5.20
N THR A 371 -6.38 26.96 6.30
CA THR A 371 -5.67 26.84 7.58
C THR A 371 -5.61 25.41 8.09
N GLY A 372 -6.68 24.62 7.89
CA GLY A 372 -6.69 23.20 8.28
C GLY A 372 -5.62 22.37 7.56
N GLN A 373 -5.35 22.64 6.29
CA GLN A 373 -4.29 21.95 5.55
C GLN A 373 -2.91 22.47 5.93
N GLU A 374 -2.75 23.79 6.06
CA GLU A 374 -1.47 24.38 6.50
C GLU A 374 -1.07 23.86 7.89
N TYR A 375 -2.01 23.81 8.85
CA TYR A 375 -1.77 23.31 10.21
C TYR A 375 -1.52 21.79 10.23
N ASN A 376 -2.11 21.04 9.31
CA ASN A 376 -1.86 19.61 9.14
C ASN A 376 -0.61 19.31 8.29
N GLY A 377 0.20 20.33 7.97
CA GLY A 377 1.50 20.17 7.34
C GLY A 377 1.43 19.83 5.85
N VAL A 378 0.52 20.41 5.08
CA VAL A 378 0.39 20.17 3.63
C VAL A 378 1.72 20.42 2.88
N ILE A 379 2.52 21.42 3.30
CA ILE A 379 3.84 21.70 2.73
C ILE A 379 4.78 20.52 2.96
N LEU A 380 4.87 20.02 4.20
CA LEU A 380 5.70 18.87 4.57
C LEU A 380 5.28 17.61 3.83
N HIS A 381 3.98 17.34 3.80
CA HIS A 381 3.45 16.13 3.18
C HIS A 381 3.48 16.20 1.64
N GLY A 382 3.25 17.36 1.05
CA GLY A 382 3.46 17.61 -0.39
C GLY A 382 4.92 17.39 -0.79
N ALA A 383 5.85 17.84 0.05
CA ALA A 383 7.28 17.61 -0.16
C ALA A 383 7.65 16.11 -0.13
N LYS A 384 6.92 15.25 0.62
CA LYS A 384 7.13 13.79 0.57
C LYS A 384 6.81 13.20 -0.81
N LEU A 385 5.72 13.63 -1.42
CA LEU A 385 5.33 13.14 -2.74
C LEU A 385 6.31 13.64 -3.82
N LEU A 386 6.72 14.90 -3.74
CA LEU A 386 7.77 15.46 -4.60
C LEU A 386 9.08 14.68 -4.46
N TYR A 387 9.49 14.41 -3.22
CA TYR A 387 10.71 13.66 -2.93
C TYR A 387 10.62 12.24 -3.51
N ALA A 388 9.51 11.54 -3.30
CA ALA A 388 9.31 10.18 -3.79
C ALA A 388 9.47 10.10 -5.32
N TYR A 389 8.81 10.97 -6.07
CA TYR A 389 8.95 11.00 -7.52
C TYR A 389 10.33 11.44 -7.99
N GLY A 390 10.94 12.42 -7.33
CA GLY A 390 12.28 12.92 -7.67
C GLY A 390 13.40 11.90 -7.39
N GLU A 391 13.24 11.08 -6.36
CA GLU A 391 14.19 10.03 -6.02
C GLU A 391 14.00 8.76 -6.86
N ALA A 392 12.78 8.47 -7.29
CA ALA A 392 12.44 7.24 -8.01
C ALA A 392 13.22 7.08 -9.32
N THR A 393 13.81 5.90 -9.47
CA THR A 393 14.68 5.50 -10.59
C THR A 393 13.99 4.61 -11.61
N VAL A 394 12.85 4.01 -11.26
CA VAL A 394 12.05 3.17 -12.16
C VAL A 394 11.49 3.97 -13.35
N PRO A 395 11.08 3.31 -14.45
CA PRO A 395 10.36 3.95 -15.54
C PRO A 395 9.12 4.71 -15.04
N LYS A 396 8.97 5.96 -15.49
CA LYS A 396 7.84 6.83 -15.13
C LYS A 396 7.17 7.36 -16.39
N VAL A 397 5.92 7.00 -16.58
CA VAL A 397 5.08 7.47 -17.70
C VAL A 397 3.94 8.31 -17.11
N THR A 398 3.79 9.54 -17.61
CA THR A 398 2.77 10.48 -17.12
C THR A 398 1.85 10.88 -18.25
N ILE A 399 0.54 10.83 -17.99
CA ILE A 399 -0.49 11.33 -18.91
C ILE A 399 -1.25 12.45 -18.20
N THR A 400 -1.19 13.66 -18.75
CA THR A 400 -2.02 14.78 -18.29
C THR A 400 -3.32 14.79 -19.08
N LEU A 401 -4.44 14.52 -18.37
CA LEU A 401 -5.75 14.39 -19.02
C LEU A 401 -6.46 15.75 -19.13
N ARG A 402 -6.42 16.54 -18.04
CA ARG A 402 -7.09 17.85 -17.98
C ARG A 402 -6.24 18.82 -17.17
N LYS A 403 -6.61 19.18 -15.96
CA LYS A 403 -5.92 20.19 -15.14
C LYS A 403 -4.57 19.71 -14.63
N SER A 404 -3.57 20.57 -14.68
CA SER A 404 -2.25 20.34 -14.09
C SER A 404 -1.62 21.68 -13.74
N TYR A 405 -1.93 22.20 -12.52
CA TYR A 405 -1.60 23.57 -12.16
C TYR A 405 -0.58 23.69 -11.04
N GLY A 406 0.30 24.68 -11.17
CA GLY A 406 1.22 25.13 -10.13
C GLY A 406 2.12 24.03 -9.57
N GLY A 407 2.31 24.05 -8.25
CA GLY A 407 3.16 23.08 -7.57
C GLY A 407 2.68 21.63 -7.69
N SER A 408 1.36 21.40 -7.81
CA SER A 408 0.82 20.06 -7.98
C SER A 408 1.18 19.43 -9.34
N HIS A 409 1.31 20.23 -10.42
CA HIS A 409 1.89 19.78 -11.68
C HIS A 409 3.28 19.18 -11.46
N ILE A 410 4.11 19.86 -10.67
CA ILE A 410 5.50 19.41 -10.42
C ILE A 410 5.51 18.08 -9.67
N VAL A 411 4.74 17.97 -8.58
CA VAL A 411 4.76 16.76 -7.72
C VAL A 411 4.08 15.55 -8.34
N MET A 412 3.28 15.71 -9.40
CA MET A 412 2.65 14.61 -10.12
C MET A 412 3.49 14.11 -11.30
N SER A 413 4.79 13.90 -11.08
CA SER A 413 5.71 13.28 -12.05
C SER A 413 5.90 14.07 -13.35
N CYS A 414 6.14 15.39 -13.25
CA CYS A 414 6.44 16.19 -14.43
C CYS A 414 7.80 15.82 -15.07
N LYS A 415 8.02 16.27 -16.31
CA LYS A 415 9.26 16.02 -17.06
C LYS A 415 10.50 16.49 -16.30
N GLN A 416 10.44 17.67 -15.69
CA GLN A 416 11.56 18.28 -14.97
C GLN A 416 11.87 17.55 -13.64
N LEU A 417 10.91 16.82 -13.07
CA LEU A 417 11.11 15.97 -11.89
C LEU A 417 11.42 14.52 -12.31
N ARG A 418 12.27 14.35 -13.34
CA ARG A 418 12.72 13.06 -13.85
C ARG A 418 11.60 12.18 -14.43
N GLY A 419 10.48 12.73 -14.89
CA GLY A 419 9.50 11.99 -15.70
C GLY A 419 10.14 11.55 -17.03
N ASP A 420 10.06 10.27 -17.36
CA ASP A 420 10.72 9.73 -18.55
C ASP A 420 9.92 10.03 -19.81
N MET A 421 8.64 9.67 -19.81
CA MET A 421 7.71 9.92 -20.92
C MET A 421 6.48 10.66 -20.38
N ASN A 422 6.27 11.86 -20.86
CA ASN A 422 5.16 12.72 -20.45
C ASN A 422 4.29 13.04 -21.66
N TYR A 423 3.06 12.56 -21.65
CA TYR A 423 2.05 12.82 -22.66
C TYR A 423 0.93 13.70 -22.13
N ALA A 424 0.23 14.37 -23.02
CA ALA A 424 -0.97 15.12 -22.66
C ALA A 424 -2.11 14.80 -23.64
N TRP A 425 -3.34 14.85 -23.17
CA TRP A 425 -4.51 14.87 -24.03
C TRP A 425 -4.73 16.29 -24.56
N PRO A 426 -5.47 16.47 -25.67
CA PRO A 426 -5.80 17.80 -26.18
C PRO A 426 -6.57 18.67 -25.17
N THR A 427 -7.27 18.05 -24.23
CA THR A 427 -8.00 18.68 -23.12
C THR A 427 -7.12 19.13 -21.95
N ALA A 428 -5.80 18.86 -22.01
CA ALA A 428 -4.90 19.19 -20.92
C ALA A 428 -4.67 20.69 -20.79
N GLU A 429 -4.65 21.16 -19.56
CA GLU A 429 -4.35 22.54 -19.19
C GLU A 429 -3.13 22.55 -18.25
N ILE A 430 -1.96 22.87 -18.79
CA ILE A 430 -0.69 22.88 -18.05
C ILE A 430 -0.27 24.33 -17.84
N ALA A 431 -0.44 24.86 -16.62
CA ALA A 431 -0.21 26.27 -16.32
C ALA A 431 0.19 26.51 -14.85
N VAL A 432 0.61 27.73 -14.53
CA VAL A 432 0.89 28.12 -13.13
C VAL A 432 -0.38 28.09 -12.29
N MET A 433 -1.52 28.50 -12.86
CA MET A 433 -2.84 28.46 -12.23
C MET A 433 -3.93 28.48 -13.31
N GLY A 434 -5.16 28.16 -12.93
CA GLY A 434 -6.30 28.26 -13.85
C GLY A 434 -6.58 29.71 -14.29
N GLY A 435 -7.21 29.85 -15.45
CA GLY A 435 -7.42 31.15 -16.12
C GLY A 435 -8.09 32.20 -15.22
N ALA A 436 -9.18 31.84 -14.55
CA ALA A 436 -9.90 32.76 -13.65
C ALA A 436 -9.00 33.34 -12.56
N GLY A 437 -8.25 32.49 -11.86
CA GLY A 437 -7.31 32.94 -10.82
C GLY A 437 -6.16 33.80 -11.38
N ALA A 438 -5.64 33.42 -12.56
CA ALA A 438 -4.57 34.17 -13.20
C ALA A 438 -4.97 35.60 -13.57
N VAL A 439 -6.16 35.77 -14.13
CA VAL A 439 -6.62 37.11 -14.56
C VAL A 439 -6.99 37.99 -13.38
N GLU A 440 -7.50 37.42 -12.29
CA GLU A 440 -7.68 38.17 -11.05
C GLU A 440 -6.36 38.74 -10.52
N VAL A 441 -5.28 37.97 -10.55
CA VAL A 441 -3.96 38.43 -10.12
C VAL A 441 -3.40 39.48 -11.07
N LEU A 442 -3.50 39.25 -12.38
CA LEU A 442 -2.88 40.09 -13.40
C LEU A 442 -3.63 41.42 -13.65
N TYR A 443 -4.97 41.37 -13.62
CA TYR A 443 -5.83 42.44 -14.12
C TYR A 443 -6.80 43.01 -13.07
N ALA A 444 -6.69 42.66 -11.78
CA ALA A 444 -7.59 43.13 -10.74
C ALA A 444 -7.72 44.68 -10.64
N ARG A 445 -6.64 45.43 -10.97
CA ARG A 445 -6.65 46.90 -10.97
C ARG A 445 -7.34 47.44 -12.22
N GLU A 446 -6.97 46.95 -13.38
CA GLU A 446 -7.52 47.39 -14.66
C GLU A 446 -9.01 47.07 -14.77
N ALA A 447 -9.44 45.93 -14.24
CA ALA A 447 -10.85 45.53 -14.21
C ALA A 447 -11.74 46.54 -13.46
N LYS A 448 -11.24 47.18 -12.38
CA LYS A 448 -11.99 48.17 -11.61
C LYS A 448 -12.23 49.47 -12.38
N GLU A 449 -11.44 49.73 -13.42
CA GLU A 449 -11.52 50.92 -14.26
C GLU A 449 -12.43 50.72 -15.50
N GLN A 450 -12.93 49.47 -15.70
CA GLN A 450 -13.79 49.13 -16.83
C GLN A 450 -15.27 49.39 -16.52
N GLU A 451 -16.04 49.73 -17.54
CA GLU A 451 -17.50 49.86 -17.44
C GLU A 451 -18.17 48.52 -17.03
N ASN A 452 -17.63 47.38 -17.50
CA ASN A 452 -18.07 46.05 -17.17
C ASN A 452 -16.88 45.17 -16.73
N PRO A 453 -16.50 45.18 -15.44
CA PRO A 453 -15.37 44.42 -14.94
C PRO A 453 -15.46 42.93 -15.20
N ALA A 454 -16.67 42.37 -15.10
CA ALA A 454 -16.88 40.91 -15.26
C ALA A 454 -16.64 40.45 -16.71
N GLN A 455 -17.11 41.24 -17.68
CA GLN A 455 -16.87 40.95 -19.09
C GLN A 455 -15.40 41.09 -19.44
N PHE A 456 -14.74 42.13 -18.96
CA PHE A 456 -13.30 42.34 -19.17
C PHE A 456 -12.48 41.18 -18.64
N LEU A 457 -12.74 40.72 -17.42
CA LEU A 457 -12.06 39.56 -16.83
C LEU A 457 -12.32 38.27 -17.62
N ALA A 458 -13.55 38.03 -18.09
CA ALA A 458 -13.88 36.87 -18.91
C ALA A 458 -13.15 36.85 -20.25
N GLU A 459 -13.00 38.04 -20.92
CA GLU A 459 -12.21 38.19 -22.15
C GLU A 459 -10.72 37.90 -21.90
N LYS A 460 -10.17 38.41 -20.79
CA LYS A 460 -8.79 38.16 -20.36
C LYS A 460 -8.54 36.71 -19.95
N GLU A 461 -9.52 36.05 -19.32
CA GLU A 461 -9.45 34.64 -19.02
C GLU A 461 -9.38 33.78 -20.27
N ALA A 462 -10.22 34.07 -21.28
CA ALA A 462 -10.18 33.37 -22.56
C ALA A 462 -8.82 33.60 -23.28
N GLU A 463 -8.28 34.80 -23.23
CA GLU A 463 -6.96 35.13 -23.78
C GLU A 463 -5.83 34.37 -23.06
N TYR A 464 -5.84 34.35 -21.71
CA TYR A 464 -4.87 33.62 -20.89
C TYR A 464 -4.92 32.12 -21.14
N THR A 465 -6.13 31.54 -21.16
CA THR A 465 -6.34 30.13 -21.43
C THR A 465 -5.80 29.71 -22.78
N LYS A 466 -6.08 30.52 -23.82
CA LYS A 466 -5.55 30.28 -25.17
C LYS A 466 -4.04 30.33 -25.23
N LEU A 467 -3.40 31.21 -24.48
CA LEU A 467 -1.94 31.40 -24.50
C LEU A 467 -1.20 30.36 -23.64
N PHE A 468 -1.71 30.02 -22.45
CA PHE A 468 -0.95 29.31 -21.44
C PHE A 468 -1.61 28.00 -20.95
N ALA A 469 -2.93 27.95 -20.80
CA ALA A 469 -3.61 26.78 -20.27
C ALA A 469 -4.02 25.79 -21.38
N ASN A 470 -3.01 25.27 -22.07
CA ASN A 470 -3.17 24.27 -23.12
C ASN A 470 -1.91 23.38 -23.23
N PRO A 471 -2.00 22.16 -23.80
CA PRO A 471 -0.84 21.27 -23.88
C PRO A 471 0.23 21.74 -24.86
N TYR A 472 -0.14 22.50 -25.90
CA TYR A 472 0.77 22.89 -26.97
C TYR A 472 1.81 23.91 -26.51
N ASN A 473 1.47 24.73 -25.51
CA ASN A 473 2.44 25.63 -24.91
C ASN A 473 3.54 24.84 -24.18
N ALA A 474 3.19 23.82 -23.41
CA ALA A 474 4.15 22.93 -22.76
C ALA A 474 4.97 22.12 -23.78
N ALA A 475 4.33 21.62 -24.84
CA ALA A 475 4.98 20.88 -25.92
C ALA A 475 6.04 21.72 -26.65
N LYS A 476 5.74 22.99 -26.90
CA LYS A 476 6.67 23.97 -27.57
C LYS A 476 8.01 24.09 -26.84
N TYR A 477 8.01 23.92 -25.51
CA TYR A 477 9.22 23.98 -24.70
C TYR A 477 9.82 22.60 -24.38
N GLY A 478 9.24 21.51 -24.91
CA GLY A 478 9.69 20.15 -24.62
C GLY A 478 9.39 19.67 -23.19
N TYR A 479 8.39 20.26 -22.54
CA TYR A 479 7.96 19.86 -21.19
C TYR A 479 6.99 18.68 -21.19
N ILE A 480 6.47 18.33 -22.36
CA ILE A 480 5.83 17.06 -22.66
C ILE A 480 6.39 16.51 -23.98
N ASP A 481 6.36 15.19 -24.14
CA ASP A 481 6.93 14.51 -25.29
C ASP A 481 5.98 14.48 -26.49
N ASP A 482 4.65 14.44 -26.22
CA ASP A 482 3.65 14.48 -27.28
C ASP A 482 2.26 14.84 -26.74
N VAL A 483 1.39 15.34 -27.63
CA VAL A 483 -0.05 15.46 -27.42
C VAL A 483 -0.71 14.30 -28.14
N ILE A 484 -1.41 13.43 -27.39
CA ILE A 484 -1.94 12.16 -27.91
C ILE A 484 -3.46 12.16 -27.96
N GLU A 485 -4.04 11.43 -28.93
CA GLU A 485 -5.48 11.15 -28.92
C GLU A 485 -5.81 10.30 -27.68
N PRO A 486 -6.87 10.64 -26.91
CA PRO A 486 -7.23 9.88 -25.70
C PRO A 486 -7.39 8.38 -25.93
N ARG A 487 -8.02 7.96 -27.03
CA ARG A 487 -8.21 6.55 -27.38
C ARG A 487 -6.92 5.75 -27.55
N ASN A 488 -5.79 6.42 -27.82
CA ASN A 488 -4.47 5.78 -28.01
C ASN A 488 -3.69 5.62 -26.71
N THR A 489 -4.22 6.04 -25.56
CA THR A 489 -3.49 6.12 -24.29
C THR A 489 -2.86 4.78 -23.90
N ARG A 490 -3.62 3.67 -23.97
CA ARG A 490 -3.10 2.32 -23.67
C ARG A 490 -1.88 2.00 -24.53
N PHE A 491 -1.98 2.12 -25.83
CA PHE A 491 -0.91 1.84 -26.78
C PHE A 491 0.34 2.68 -26.49
N ARG A 492 0.15 3.98 -26.23
CA ARG A 492 1.26 4.90 -25.95
C ARG A 492 1.97 4.56 -24.64
N ILE A 493 1.25 4.16 -23.60
CA ILE A 493 1.83 3.69 -22.33
C ILE A 493 2.65 2.42 -22.56
N ILE A 494 2.10 1.42 -23.25
CA ILE A 494 2.81 0.17 -23.54
C ILE A 494 4.11 0.44 -24.32
N ARG A 495 4.04 1.27 -25.36
CA ARG A 495 5.24 1.64 -26.15
C ARG A 495 6.28 2.39 -25.31
N ALA A 496 5.85 3.29 -24.43
CA ALA A 496 6.75 3.98 -23.50
C ALA A 496 7.44 3.00 -22.53
N LEU A 497 6.70 2.09 -21.94
CA LEU A 497 7.25 1.06 -21.04
C LEU A 497 8.25 0.16 -21.76
N GLN A 498 7.96 -0.25 -23.00
CA GLN A 498 8.89 -1.03 -23.83
C GLN A 498 10.19 -0.26 -24.12
N GLN A 499 10.11 1.03 -24.43
CA GLN A 499 11.29 1.87 -24.65
C GLN A 499 12.14 2.03 -23.38
N LEU A 500 11.50 2.03 -22.22
CA LEU A 500 12.15 2.25 -20.94
C LEU A 500 12.57 0.97 -20.23
N GLN A 501 12.35 -0.21 -20.85
CA GLN A 501 12.59 -1.52 -20.22
C GLN A 501 14.01 -1.69 -19.70
N THR A 502 15.00 -1.11 -20.40
CA THR A 502 16.42 -1.20 -20.02
C THR A 502 16.93 0.06 -19.31
N LYS A 503 16.01 0.93 -18.83
CA LYS A 503 16.39 2.14 -18.12
C LYS A 503 17.27 1.83 -16.92
N LYS A 504 18.42 2.53 -16.85
CA LYS A 504 19.32 2.51 -15.69
C LYS A 504 19.54 3.93 -15.22
N LEU A 505 19.08 4.23 -14.02
CA LEU A 505 19.28 5.50 -13.36
C LEU A 505 19.72 5.23 -11.92
N THR A 506 20.76 5.90 -11.47
CA THR A 506 21.27 5.78 -10.10
C THR A 506 21.22 7.15 -9.41
N ASN A 507 20.96 7.13 -8.12
CA ASN A 507 21.09 8.30 -7.27
C ASN A 507 22.52 8.39 -6.72
N PRO A 508 22.98 9.59 -6.29
CA PRO A 508 24.24 9.71 -5.58
C PRO A 508 24.30 8.78 -4.38
N ALA A 509 25.48 8.18 -4.13
CA ALA A 509 25.69 7.28 -2.99
C ALA A 509 25.42 8.01 -1.67
N LYS A 510 24.62 7.39 -0.80
CA LYS A 510 24.27 7.93 0.54
C LYS A 510 23.88 6.78 1.47
N LYS A 511 23.96 6.98 2.78
CA LYS A 511 23.50 5.97 3.75
C LYS A 511 21.99 5.72 3.60
N HIS A 512 21.22 6.78 3.49
CA HIS A 512 19.78 6.83 3.20
C HIS A 512 19.39 8.25 2.80
N GLY A 513 18.21 8.44 2.23
CA GLY A 513 17.64 9.76 2.02
C GLY A 513 17.17 10.38 3.34
N ASN A 514 17.30 11.70 3.48
CA ASN A 514 16.64 12.47 4.53
C ASN A 514 15.32 13.02 4.01
N ILE A 515 14.37 12.11 3.82
CA ILE A 515 13.03 12.46 3.37
C ILE A 515 12.32 13.28 4.48
N PRO A 516 11.51 14.30 4.16
CA PRO A 516 10.69 14.98 5.14
C PRO A 516 9.66 13.99 5.72
N LEU A 517 9.87 13.52 6.96
CA LEU A 517 9.04 12.49 7.62
C LEU A 517 7.79 13.07 8.28
#